data_6208ead9834e994d47845689cbaef511
#
_entry.id   6208ead9834e994d47845689cbaef511
#
_cell.length_a   1.000
_cell.length_b   1.000
_cell.length_c   1.000
_cell.angle_alpha   90.00
_cell.angle_beta   90.00
_cell.angle_gamma   90.00
#
_symmetry.space_group_name_H-M   'P 1'
#
loop_
_entity.id
_entity.type
_entity.pdbx_description
1 polymer ?
#
loop_
_entity_poly.entity_id
_entity_poly.type
_entity_poly.pdbx_seq_one_letter_code
_entity_poly.pdbx_strand_id
1 'polypeptide(L)'
;MLLAAADTFRAAATEQLQTWARRIPVEIVTGEINSDPASVAFSAVTKAKTENFNYLLIDTAGRLHTKQDLMDELGKVVRVISKQSPVDEILLVIDATTGQNGINQAKIFIEAVGVTGFIITKLDGSAKGGIALAIEKQTGLPIKFVGTGEVITDLDDFDPEAYIAGLFE
;
A
#
# COMPACT_ATOMS: atom_id res chain seq x y z
N MET A 1 11.12 5.56 12.26
CA MET A 1 10.32 5.31 11.04
C MET A 1 10.32 6.55 10.19
N LEU A 2 10.38 6.41 8.87
CA LEU A 2 10.29 7.49 7.90
C LEU A 2 9.12 7.19 6.95
N LEU A 3 8.35 8.20 6.56
CA LEU A 3 7.33 8.10 5.52
C LEU A 3 7.81 8.76 4.23
N ALA A 4 7.29 8.31 3.09
CA ALA A 4 7.50 8.97 1.80
C ALA A 4 6.17 9.07 1.04
N ALA A 5 5.80 10.28 0.61
CA ALA A 5 4.62 10.52 -0.22
C ALA A 5 5.02 10.51 -1.70
N ALA A 6 5.03 9.33 -2.29
CA ALA A 6 5.35 9.16 -3.71
C ALA A 6 4.11 9.16 -4.62
N ASP A 7 2.90 9.39 -4.11
CA ASP A 7 1.74 9.78 -4.92
C ASP A 7 1.80 11.29 -5.20
N THR A 8 2.63 11.67 -6.14
CA THR A 8 2.86 13.08 -6.49
C THR A 8 1.76 13.67 -7.39
N PHE A 9 0.88 12.82 -7.91
CA PHE A 9 -0.21 13.25 -8.79
C PHE A 9 -1.45 13.75 -8.06
N ARG A 10 -1.60 13.38 -6.77
CA ARG A 10 -2.73 13.76 -5.94
C ARG A 10 -2.27 14.59 -4.74
N ALA A 11 -2.39 15.91 -4.85
CA ALA A 11 -2.05 16.82 -3.74
C ALA A 11 -2.72 16.42 -2.42
N ALA A 12 -4.01 16.06 -2.47
CA ALA A 12 -4.75 15.63 -1.28
C ALA A 12 -4.18 14.36 -0.62
N ALA A 13 -3.59 13.44 -1.37
CA ALA A 13 -2.96 12.23 -0.81
C ALA A 13 -1.71 12.61 -0.01
N THR A 14 -0.86 13.47 -0.57
CA THR A 14 0.32 14.00 0.13
C THR A 14 -0.08 14.76 1.40
N GLU A 15 -1.07 15.64 1.35
CA GLU A 15 -1.56 16.39 2.53
C GLU A 15 -2.14 15.46 3.60
N GLN A 16 -2.85 14.41 3.21
CA GLN A 16 -3.39 13.41 4.11
C GLN A 16 -2.25 12.66 4.84
N LEU A 17 -1.25 12.20 4.11
CA LEU A 17 -0.10 11.51 4.70
C LEU A 17 0.72 12.44 5.60
N GLN A 18 0.91 13.71 5.24
CA GLN A 18 1.53 14.71 6.10
C GLN A 18 0.75 14.93 7.40
N THR A 19 -0.58 14.88 7.33
CA THR A 19 -1.42 15.00 8.52
C THR A 19 -1.22 13.82 9.46
N TRP A 20 -1.12 12.61 8.94
CA TRP A 20 -0.78 11.44 9.72
C TRP A 20 0.64 11.51 10.28
N ALA A 21 1.63 11.94 9.49
CA ALA A 21 3.01 12.12 9.96
C ALA A 21 3.10 13.05 11.17
N ARG A 22 2.29 14.13 11.18
CA ARG A 22 2.20 15.04 12.33
C ARG A 22 1.52 14.40 13.55
N ARG A 23 0.51 13.56 13.34
CA ARG A 23 -0.23 12.90 14.46
C ARG A 23 0.61 11.84 15.17
N ILE A 24 1.42 11.09 14.44
CA ILE A 24 2.25 10.01 14.99
C ILE A 24 3.72 10.40 15.17
N PRO A 25 4.05 11.68 15.28
CA PRO A 25 5.32 12.40 15.17
C PRO A 25 6.44 11.65 14.44
N VAL A 26 6.27 11.41 13.15
CA VAL A 26 7.28 10.79 12.28
C VAL A 26 7.67 11.74 11.15
N GLU A 27 8.90 11.59 10.65
CA GLU A 27 9.37 12.35 9.51
C GLU A 27 8.77 11.85 8.20
N ILE A 28 8.61 12.77 7.25
CA ILE A 28 8.08 12.48 5.92
C ILE A 28 8.91 13.16 4.83
N VAL A 29 9.18 12.42 3.77
CA VAL A 29 9.73 12.94 2.50
C VAL A 29 8.58 13.15 1.52
N THR A 30 8.52 14.34 0.92
CA THR A 30 7.52 14.69 -0.09
C THR A 30 8.21 15.22 -1.33
N GLY A 31 7.55 15.07 -2.48
CA GLY A 31 7.94 15.73 -3.72
C GLY A 31 7.03 16.91 -4.06
N GLU A 32 7.41 17.67 -5.08
CA GLU A 32 6.52 18.65 -5.69
C GLU A 32 5.37 17.95 -6.42
N ILE A 33 4.25 18.65 -6.62
CA ILE A 33 3.11 18.13 -7.39
C ILE A 33 3.59 17.81 -8.82
N ASN A 34 3.22 16.62 -9.31
CA ASN A 34 3.63 16.06 -10.60
C ASN A 34 5.15 15.83 -10.75
N SER A 35 5.91 15.85 -9.68
CA SER A 35 7.30 15.38 -9.73
C SER A 35 7.35 13.87 -9.94
N ASP A 36 8.52 13.37 -10.36
CA ASP A 36 8.75 11.94 -10.55
C ASP A 36 8.64 11.15 -9.23
N PRO A 37 7.65 10.23 -9.07
CA PRO A 37 7.53 9.38 -7.88
C PRO A 37 8.79 8.60 -7.52
N ALA A 38 9.52 8.14 -8.54
CA ALA A 38 10.77 7.42 -8.34
C ALA A 38 11.88 8.29 -7.73
N SER A 39 11.88 9.59 -8.02
CA SER A 39 12.79 10.57 -7.40
C SER A 39 12.50 10.77 -5.91
N VAL A 40 11.21 10.84 -5.54
CA VAL A 40 10.79 10.92 -4.14
C VAL A 40 11.21 9.67 -3.37
N ALA A 41 10.93 8.50 -3.95
CA ALA A 41 11.33 7.22 -3.37
C ALA A 41 12.85 7.10 -3.21
N PHE A 42 13.62 7.52 -4.21
CA PHE A 42 15.08 7.54 -4.16
C PHE A 42 15.59 8.41 -3.00
N SER A 43 15.07 9.63 -2.88
CA SER A 43 15.44 10.56 -1.82
C SER A 43 15.09 10.00 -0.43
N ALA A 44 13.93 9.34 -0.31
CA ALA A 44 13.51 8.72 0.93
C ALA A 44 14.41 7.56 1.36
N VAL A 45 14.80 6.67 0.42
CA VAL A 45 15.75 5.58 0.72
C VAL A 45 17.11 6.13 1.10
N THR A 46 17.60 7.16 0.40
CA THR A 46 18.87 7.81 0.72
C THR A 46 18.84 8.39 2.14
N LYS A 47 17.78 9.13 2.48
CA LYS A 47 17.59 9.70 3.83
C LYS A 47 17.48 8.59 4.88
N ALA A 48 16.69 7.55 4.63
CA ALA A 48 16.51 6.45 5.57
C ALA A 48 17.85 5.77 5.92
N LYS A 49 18.73 5.58 4.94
CA LYS A 49 20.06 5.01 5.14
C LYS A 49 21.02 5.95 5.87
N THR A 50 21.04 7.22 5.46
CA THR A 50 21.97 8.21 6.03
C THR A 50 21.65 8.50 7.50
N GLU A 51 20.37 8.52 7.86
CA GLU A 51 19.90 8.83 9.21
C GLU A 51 19.54 7.59 10.04
N ASN A 52 19.83 6.38 9.50
CA ASN A 52 19.63 5.08 10.16
C ASN A 52 18.18 4.83 10.63
N PHE A 53 17.20 5.13 9.79
CA PHE A 53 15.82 4.76 10.07
C PHE A 53 15.62 3.23 9.95
N ASN A 54 14.95 2.62 10.94
CA ASN A 54 14.66 1.19 10.93
C ASN A 54 13.56 0.79 9.94
N TYR A 55 12.65 1.71 9.64
CA TYR A 55 11.52 1.48 8.73
C TYR A 55 11.34 2.66 7.80
N LEU A 56 11.10 2.37 6.53
CA LEU A 56 10.67 3.32 5.50
C LEU A 56 9.39 2.79 4.88
N LEU A 57 8.31 3.57 4.95
CA LEU A 57 7.04 3.29 4.27
C LEU A 57 6.87 4.29 3.13
N ILE A 58 6.64 3.79 1.92
CA ILE A 58 6.48 4.60 0.71
C ILE A 58 5.05 4.43 0.21
N ASP A 59 4.26 5.50 0.30
CA ASP A 59 2.92 5.58 -0.28
C ASP A 59 3.02 5.95 -1.75
N THR A 60 2.36 5.18 -2.61
CA THR A 60 2.41 5.34 -4.06
C THR A 60 1.03 5.57 -4.65
N ALA A 61 0.97 6.10 -5.86
CA ALA A 61 -0.27 6.24 -6.59
C ALA A 61 -0.97 4.89 -6.79
N GLY A 62 -2.28 4.87 -6.56
CA GLY A 62 -3.14 3.74 -6.91
C GLY A 62 -3.93 3.98 -8.21
N ARG A 63 -3.81 5.18 -8.82
CA ARG A 63 -4.53 5.58 -10.05
C ARG A 63 -3.69 6.55 -10.87
N LEU A 64 -3.61 6.34 -12.17
CA LEU A 64 -3.13 7.27 -13.18
C LEU A 64 -4.12 7.32 -14.34
N HIS A 65 -3.80 8.09 -15.39
CA HIS A 65 -4.65 8.29 -16.56
C HIS A 65 -4.97 6.96 -17.25
N THR A 66 -3.98 6.10 -17.40
CA THR A 66 -4.17 4.73 -17.89
C THR A 66 -3.59 3.72 -16.90
N LYS A 67 -4.07 2.47 -17.03
CA LYS A 67 -3.56 1.35 -16.23
C LYS A 67 -2.09 1.06 -16.57
N GLN A 68 -1.71 1.19 -17.85
CA GLN A 68 -0.35 0.96 -18.29
C GLN A 68 0.59 1.99 -17.66
N ASP A 69 0.24 3.28 -17.70
CA ASP A 69 1.07 4.34 -17.11
C ASP A 69 1.32 4.09 -15.62
N LEU A 70 0.28 3.65 -14.90
CA LEU A 70 0.41 3.31 -13.48
C LEU A 70 1.39 2.15 -13.25
N MET A 71 1.28 1.07 -14.03
CA MET A 71 2.15 -0.09 -13.88
C MET A 71 3.61 0.24 -14.24
N ASP A 72 3.83 1.03 -15.27
CA ASP A 72 5.15 1.48 -15.69
C ASP A 72 5.82 2.36 -14.64
N GLU A 73 5.04 3.28 -14.04
CA GLU A 73 5.51 4.17 -12.97
C GLU A 73 5.85 3.40 -11.70
N LEU A 74 4.96 2.52 -11.24
CA LEU A 74 5.20 1.69 -10.07
C LEU A 74 6.41 0.76 -10.28
N GLY A 75 6.52 0.14 -11.44
CA GLY A 75 7.69 -0.67 -11.80
C GLY A 75 8.98 0.13 -11.80
N LYS A 76 8.94 1.41 -12.20
CA LYS A 76 10.08 2.32 -12.12
C LYS A 76 10.47 2.61 -10.67
N VAL A 77 9.49 2.90 -9.81
CA VAL A 77 9.72 3.13 -8.37
C VAL A 77 10.41 1.92 -7.76
N VAL A 78 9.89 0.71 -7.94
CA VAL A 78 10.48 -0.53 -7.42
C VAL A 78 11.91 -0.72 -7.92
N ARG A 79 12.15 -0.54 -9.21
CA ARG A 79 13.51 -0.67 -9.79
C ARG A 79 14.49 0.33 -9.21
N VAL A 80 14.07 1.56 -8.96
CA VAL A 80 14.92 2.62 -8.39
C VAL A 80 15.28 2.30 -6.94
N ILE A 81 14.30 1.89 -6.14
CA ILE A 81 14.51 1.49 -4.74
C ILE A 81 15.45 0.28 -4.66
N SER A 82 15.18 -0.77 -5.44
CA SER A 82 15.93 -2.03 -5.41
C SER A 82 17.42 -1.89 -5.79
N LYS A 83 17.79 -0.82 -6.49
CA LYS A 83 19.20 -0.48 -6.75
C LYS A 83 19.94 0.04 -5.52
N GLN A 84 19.22 0.56 -4.54
CA GLN A 84 19.80 1.13 -3.33
C GLN A 84 19.67 0.21 -2.11
N SER A 85 18.52 -0.49 -2.00
CA SER A 85 18.20 -1.36 -0.87
C SER A 85 17.22 -2.44 -1.32
N PRO A 86 17.29 -3.65 -0.78
CA PRO A 86 16.20 -4.61 -0.95
C PRO A 86 14.86 -4.00 -0.51
N VAL A 87 13.80 -4.38 -1.21
CA VAL A 87 12.42 -4.06 -0.79
C VAL A 87 11.91 -5.28 -0.02
N ASP A 88 11.63 -5.11 1.26
CA ASP A 88 11.20 -6.21 2.12
C ASP A 88 9.76 -6.62 1.81
N GLU A 89 8.89 -5.63 1.59
CA GLU A 89 7.47 -5.85 1.35
C GLU A 89 6.91 -4.89 0.29
N ILE A 90 6.05 -5.43 -0.57
CA ILE A 90 5.19 -4.68 -1.49
C ILE A 90 3.76 -5.06 -1.17
N LEU A 91 3.06 -4.20 -0.44
CA LEU A 91 1.71 -4.46 0.04
C LEU A 91 0.68 -3.78 -0.87
N LEU A 92 -0.26 -4.56 -1.38
CA LEU A 92 -1.38 -4.03 -2.15
C LEU A 92 -2.60 -3.84 -1.25
N VAL A 93 -3.08 -2.59 -1.19
CA VAL A 93 -4.31 -2.26 -0.45
C VAL A 93 -5.52 -2.50 -1.35
N ILE A 94 -6.46 -3.31 -0.88
CA ILE A 94 -7.69 -3.67 -1.59
C ILE A 94 -8.90 -3.33 -0.72
N ASP A 95 -9.85 -2.63 -1.33
CA ASP A 95 -11.16 -2.35 -0.74
C ASP A 95 -12.05 -3.60 -0.84
N ALA A 96 -12.55 -4.10 0.28
CA ALA A 96 -13.39 -5.30 0.35
C ALA A 96 -14.67 -5.18 -0.49
N THR A 97 -15.13 -3.95 -0.76
CA THR A 97 -16.34 -3.71 -1.57
C THR A 97 -16.14 -3.93 -3.07
N THR A 98 -14.90 -4.05 -3.55
CA THR A 98 -14.59 -4.20 -4.98
C THR A 98 -14.89 -5.59 -5.55
N GLY A 99 -15.05 -6.58 -4.70
CA GLY A 99 -15.42 -7.95 -5.13
C GLY A 99 -14.43 -8.53 -6.16
N GLN A 100 -14.94 -9.21 -7.19
CA GLN A 100 -14.14 -9.86 -8.23
C GLN A 100 -13.21 -8.91 -9.00
N ASN A 101 -13.59 -7.63 -9.10
CA ASN A 101 -12.74 -6.63 -9.75
C ASN A 101 -11.44 -6.41 -8.97
N GLY A 102 -11.48 -6.45 -7.63
CA GLY A 102 -10.29 -6.35 -6.79
C GLY A 102 -9.31 -7.49 -7.04
N ILE A 103 -9.81 -8.71 -7.22
CA ILE A 103 -8.99 -9.89 -7.53
C ILE A 103 -8.29 -9.74 -8.89
N ASN A 104 -9.03 -9.28 -9.91
CA ASN A 104 -8.46 -9.07 -11.23
C ASN A 104 -7.40 -7.95 -11.22
N GLN A 105 -7.62 -6.89 -10.44
CA GLN A 105 -6.62 -5.85 -10.21
C GLN A 105 -5.38 -6.42 -9.52
N ALA A 106 -5.56 -7.21 -8.46
CA ALA A 106 -4.45 -7.81 -7.72
C ALA A 106 -3.48 -8.56 -8.63
N LYS A 107 -3.98 -9.39 -9.54
CA LYS A 107 -3.15 -10.15 -10.49
C LYS A 107 -2.24 -9.26 -11.32
N ILE A 108 -2.75 -8.12 -11.76
CA ILE A 108 -1.99 -7.18 -12.58
C ILE A 108 -0.88 -6.48 -11.76
N PHE A 109 -1.20 -6.08 -10.52
CA PHE A 109 -0.18 -5.51 -9.63
C PHE A 109 0.89 -6.54 -9.25
N ILE A 110 0.51 -7.81 -9.03
CA ILE A 110 1.47 -8.90 -8.76
C ILE A 110 2.45 -9.04 -9.93
N GLU A 111 1.95 -9.08 -11.17
CA GLU A 111 2.79 -9.20 -12.36
C GLU A 111 3.68 -7.96 -12.58
N ALA A 112 3.17 -6.77 -12.31
CA ALA A 112 3.88 -5.52 -12.59
C ALA A 112 4.96 -5.18 -11.56
N VAL A 113 4.70 -5.41 -10.28
CA VAL A 113 5.57 -4.91 -9.19
C VAL A 113 5.99 -5.98 -8.18
N GLY A 114 5.49 -7.20 -8.29
CA GLY A 114 5.85 -8.29 -7.38
C GLY A 114 5.27 -8.11 -5.98
N VAL A 115 3.95 -7.90 -5.87
CA VAL A 115 3.24 -7.80 -4.58
C VAL A 115 3.59 -9.01 -3.70
N THR A 116 3.85 -8.77 -2.42
CA THR A 116 4.23 -9.79 -1.44
C THR A 116 3.12 -10.12 -0.44
N GLY A 117 2.11 -9.26 -0.35
CA GLY A 117 0.97 -9.44 0.54
C GLY A 117 -0.10 -8.38 0.35
N PHE A 118 -1.22 -8.56 1.05
CA PHE A 118 -2.38 -7.69 0.94
C PHE A 118 -2.75 -7.02 2.26
N ILE A 119 -3.34 -5.83 2.13
CA ILE A 119 -4.11 -5.17 3.18
C ILE A 119 -5.55 -5.06 2.67
N ILE A 120 -6.50 -5.61 3.41
CA ILE A 120 -7.92 -5.55 3.06
C ILE A 120 -8.58 -4.47 3.92
N THR A 121 -9.22 -3.50 3.29
CA THR A 121 -9.89 -2.39 3.97
C THR A 121 -11.40 -2.46 3.83
N LYS A 122 -12.13 -1.70 4.67
CA LYS A 122 -13.59 -1.59 4.70
C LYS A 122 -14.30 -2.90 5.04
N LEU A 123 -13.71 -3.69 5.93
CA LEU A 123 -14.35 -4.91 6.45
C LEU A 123 -15.49 -4.63 7.46
N ASP A 124 -15.63 -3.40 7.92
CA ASP A 124 -16.75 -2.90 8.73
C ASP A 124 -18.07 -2.80 7.96
N GLY A 125 -18.02 -2.85 6.64
CA GLY A 125 -19.18 -2.75 5.76
C GLY A 125 -19.92 -4.07 5.54
N SER A 126 -21.06 -3.98 4.85
CA SER A 126 -21.92 -5.13 4.50
C SER A 126 -21.30 -6.10 3.47
N ALA A 127 -20.21 -5.72 2.83
CA ALA A 127 -19.48 -6.56 1.89
C ALA A 127 -18.62 -7.58 2.65
N LYS A 128 -19.28 -8.46 3.40
CA LYS A 128 -18.62 -9.48 4.21
C LYS A 128 -17.75 -10.37 3.32
N GLY A 129 -16.55 -10.09 3.29
CA GLY A 129 -15.37 -10.88 3.43
C GLY A 129 -15.06 -12.02 2.51
N GLY A 130 -15.91 -12.47 1.66
CA GLY A 130 -15.54 -13.54 0.69
C GLY A 130 -14.37 -13.15 -0.22
N ILE A 131 -14.07 -11.85 -0.34
CA ILE A 131 -12.96 -11.34 -1.15
C ILE A 131 -11.61 -11.72 -0.56
N ALA A 132 -11.43 -11.67 0.76
CA ALA A 132 -10.16 -11.99 1.40
C ALA A 132 -9.74 -13.44 1.11
N LEU A 133 -10.63 -14.39 1.39
CA LEU A 133 -10.39 -15.79 1.09
C LEU A 133 -10.20 -16.06 -0.42
N ALA A 134 -10.95 -15.37 -1.26
CA ALA A 134 -10.84 -15.52 -2.72
C ALA A 134 -9.51 -14.98 -3.26
N ILE A 135 -9.01 -13.85 -2.75
CA ILE A 135 -7.71 -13.27 -3.12
C ILE A 135 -6.59 -14.23 -2.73
N GLU A 136 -6.53 -14.65 -1.48
CA GLU A 136 -5.50 -15.55 -1.00
C GLU A 136 -5.48 -16.87 -1.77
N LYS A 137 -6.66 -17.47 -1.98
CA LYS A 137 -6.78 -18.70 -2.76
C LYS A 137 -6.35 -18.55 -4.22
N GLN A 138 -6.63 -17.41 -4.86
CA GLN A 138 -6.34 -17.21 -6.29
C GLN A 138 -4.92 -16.70 -6.54
N THR A 139 -4.29 -16.04 -5.58
CA THR A 139 -2.96 -15.44 -5.75
C THR A 139 -1.86 -16.23 -5.04
N GLY A 140 -2.21 -17.00 -4.01
CA GLY A 140 -1.25 -17.68 -3.15
C GLY A 140 -0.45 -16.75 -2.23
N LEU A 141 -0.83 -15.45 -2.15
CA LEU A 141 -0.16 -14.46 -1.33
C LEU A 141 -0.96 -14.18 -0.06
N PRO A 142 -0.28 -13.95 1.09
CA PRO A 142 -0.96 -13.75 2.36
C PRO A 142 -1.66 -12.41 2.46
N ILE A 143 -2.76 -12.37 3.19
CA ILE A 143 -3.29 -11.14 3.75
C ILE A 143 -2.51 -10.87 5.04
N LYS A 144 -1.99 -9.66 5.19
CA LYS A 144 -1.17 -9.28 6.35
C LYS A 144 -1.95 -8.44 7.34
N PHE A 145 -2.74 -7.50 6.85
CA PHE A 145 -3.49 -6.58 7.69
C PHE A 145 -4.92 -6.41 7.20
N VAL A 146 -5.79 -6.03 8.13
CA VAL A 146 -7.19 -5.68 7.86
C VAL A 146 -7.54 -4.34 8.46
N GLY A 147 -8.27 -3.53 7.68
CA GLY A 147 -8.80 -2.23 8.12
C GLY A 147 -10.31 -2.33 8.31
N THR A 148 -10.76 -1.98 9.50
CA THR A 148 -12.17 -2.04 9.92
C THR A 148 -12.78 -0.66 10.20
N GLY A 149 -12.01 0.42 9.98
CA GLY A 149 -12.46 1.78 10.19
C GLY A 149 -11.41 2.82 9.76
N GLU A 150 -11.46 4.03 10.34
CA GLU A 150 -10.65 5.18 9.92
C GLU A 150 -9.69 5.70 11.01
N VAL A 151 -9.72 5.13 12.21
CA VAL A 151 -8.80 5.53 13.28
C VAL A 151 -7.60 4.59 13.35
N ILE A 152 -6.55 5.01 14.05
CA ILE A 152 -5.28 4.29 14.10
C ILE A 152 -5.39 2.87 14.69
N THR A 153 -6.39 2.64 15.52
CA THR A 153 -6.68 1.34 16.14
C THR A 153 -7.53 0.42 15.27
N ASP A 154 -7.93 0.86 14.08
CA ASP A 154 -8.79 0.09 13.17
C ASP A 154 -7.99 -0.66 12.10
N LEU A 155 -6.69 -0.78 12.28
CA LEU A 155 -5.79 -1.59 11.46
C LEU A 155 -5.18 -2.69 12.34
N ASP A 156 -5.53 -3.93 12.05
CA ASP A 156 -5.10 -5.10 12.80
C ASP A 156 -4.37 -6.11 11.91
N ASP A 157 -3.59 -6.99 12.53
CA ASP A 157 -3.06 -8.18 11.87
C ASP A 157 -4.22 -9.08 11.40
N PHE A 158 -4.07 -9.70 10.24
CA PHE A 158 -5.10 -10.62 9.74
C PHE A 158 -5.07 -11.93 10.52
N ASP A 159 -6.15 -12.23 11.23
CA ASP A 159 -6.42 -13.52 11.87
C ASP A 159 -7.44 -14.31 11.04
N PRO A 160 -7.01 -15.39 10.33
CA PRO A 160 -7.89 -16.20 9.50
C PRO A 160 -9.02 -16.88 10.28
N GLU A 161 -8.77 -17.30 11.53
CA GLU A 161 -9.76 -18.00 12.33
C GLU A 161 -10.85 -17.04 12.82
N ALA A 162 -10.46 -15.88 13.35
CA ALA A 162 -11.39 -14.83 13.74
C ALA A 162 -12.19 -14.31 12.54
N TYR A 163 -11.53 -14.17 11.39
CA TYR A 163 -12.17 -13.73 10.16
C TYR A 163 -13.24 -14.71 9.66
N ILE A 164 -12.92 -16.02 9.63
CA ILE A 164 -13.88 -17.07 9.24
C ILE A 164 -15.05 -17.11 10.21
N ALA A 165 -14.80 -17.04 11.51
CA ALA A 165 -15.87 -17.01 12.52
C ALA A 165 -16.85 -15.85 12.26
N GLY A 166 -16.34 -14.65 12.01
CA GLY A 166 -17.17 -13.46 11.71
C GLY A 166 -17.95 -13.51 10.39
N LEU A 167 -17.63 -14.46 9.47
CA LEU A 167 -18.42 -14.63 8.25
C LEU A 167 -19.75 -15.37 8.47
N PHE A 168 -19.87 -16.11 9.58
CA PHE A 168 -21.03 -16.94 9.90
C PHE A 168 -21.93 -16.37 11.00
N GLU A 169 -21.54 -15.24 11.57
CA GLU A 169 -22.38 -14.45 12.49
C GLU A 169 -23.25 -13.43 11.73
#